data_59e4dcff8ab9f02aa2015ae461d26869
#
_entry.id   59e4dcff8ab9f02aa2015ae461d26869
#
_cell.length_a   1.000
_cell.length_b   1.000
_cell.length_c   1.000
_cell.angle_alpha   90.00
_cell.angle_beta   90.00
_cell.angle_gamma   90.00
#
_symmetry.space_group_name_H-M   'P 1'
#
loop_
_entity.id
_entity.type
_entity.pdbx_description
1 polymer ?
#
loop_
_entity_poly.entity_id
_entity_poly.type
_entity_poly.pdbx_seq_one_letter_code
_entity_poly.pdbx_strand_id
1 'polypeptide(L)'
;FTYTADAIRRHGAIPSVELSHSGQYAGTYLVDKNKKQGLSQWGVSPSVRPDGLEVKELTQEIIDDIVKSYGEVAGLAKRAGFEMIMVHGGHGWLINQFLSPYFNKRTDKYGGSLENRVRFAQEVLDSVREAVGEGFPIEFRLSGSELFEGGYDLAEGIEIAKLIESRVDLLHVSAGTYQRGFGITHPSMFVPHGCNVYLAAEIKKHVSVPVATLGGLNDPAQMEEIIASGKADVVEMA
;
A
#
# COMPACT_ATOMS: atom_id res chain seq x y z
N PHE A 1 -8.54 2.66 -19.98
CA PHE A 1 -9.12 2.72 -18.62
C PHE A 1 -10.64 2.85 -18.67
N THR A 2 -11.24 3.75 -19.47
CA THR A 2 -12.70 3.90 -19.57
C THR A 2 -13.39 2.60 -19.98
N TYR A 3 -12.89 1.93 -21.03
CA TYR A 3 -13.45 0.62 -21.44
C TYR A 3 -13.35 -0.46 -20.36
N THR A 4 -12.29 -0.43 -19.54
CA THR A 4 -12.12 -1.37 -18.41
C THR A 4 -13.16 -1.10 -17.33
N ALA A 5 -13.31 0.15 -16.92
CA ALA A 5 -14.30 0.55 -15.92
C ALA A 5 -15.73 0.23 -16.40
N ASP A 6 -16.06 0.51 -17.67
CA ASP A 6 -17.35 0.18 -18.27
C ASP A 6 -17.61 -1.32 -18.32
N ALA A 7 -16.58 -2.12 -18.66
CA ALA A 7 -16.72 -3.57 -18.71
C ALA A 7 -17.05 -4.16 -17.34
N ILE A 8 -16.36 -3.70 -16.28
CA ILE A 8 -16.62 -4.13 -14.89
C ILE A 8 -18.05 -3.75 -14.48
N ARG A 9 -18.44 -2.50 -14.72
CA ARG A 9 -19.77 -1.99 -14.34
C ARG A 9 -20.91 -2.71 -15.04
N ARG A 10 -20.75 -3.08 -16.32
CA ARG A 10 -21.77 -3.83 -17.09
C ARG A 10 -22.13 -5.17 -16.48
N HIS A 11 -21.24 -5.75 -15.67
CA HIS A 11 -21.46 -6.99 -14.95
C HIS A 11 -21.90 -6.80 -13.49
N GLY A 12 -22.27 -5.57 -13.11
CA GLY A 12 -22.81 -5.25 -11.78
C GLY A 12 -21.74 -5.09 -10.67
N ALA A 13 -20.45 -5.06 -11.04
CA ALA A 13 -19.36 -4.83 -10.08
C ALA A 13 -18.94 -3.36 -10.07
N ILE A 14 -18.36 -2.91 -8.93
CA ILE A 14 -17.81 -1.56 -8.77
C ILE A 14 -16.36 -1.57 -9.29
N PRO A 15 -16.02 -0.74 -10.30
CA PRO A 15 -14.65 -0.66 -10.80
C PRO A 15 -13.76 0.11 -9.81
N SER A 16 -12.75 -0.55 -9.26
CA SER A 16 -11.67 0.01 -8.46
C SER A 16 -10.36 0.01 -9.23
N VAL A 17 -9.46 0.95 -8.93
CA VAL A 17 -8.10 0.96 -9.48
C VAL A 17 -7.08 1.24 -8.39
N GLU A 18 -6.00 0.45 -8.39
CA GLU A 18 -4.89 0.61 -7.47
C GLU A 18 -3.87 1.63 -8.01
N LEU A 19 -3.53 2.63 -7.19
CA LEU A 19 -2.45 3.58 -7.43
C LEU A 19 -1.22 3.17 -6.63
N SER A 20 -0.10 3.01 -7.32
CA SER A 20 1.14 2.53 -6.73
C SER A 20 2.36 3.26 -7.29
N HIS A 21 3.40 3.42 -6.47
CA HIS A 21 4.71 3.89 -6.87
C HIS A 21 5.79 2.98 -6.29
N SER A 22 6.61 2.39 -7.14
CA SER A 22 7.58 1.36 -6.74
C SER A 22 8.78 1.89 -5.93
N GLY A 23 8.91 3.21 -5.75
CA GLY A 23 10.00 3.84 -5.01
C GLY A 23 11.36 3.46 -5.57
N GLN A 24 12.26 3.04 -4.69
CA GLN A 24 13.62 2.62 -5.08
C GLN A 24 13.66 1.45 -6.07
N TYR A 25 12.54 0.78 -6.33
CA TYR A 25 12.43 -0.32 -7.30
C TYR A 25 11.81 0.11 -8.63
N ALA A 26 11.49 1.39 -8.81
CA ALA A 26 11.00 1.90 -10.07
C ALA A 26 11.99 1.60 -11.21
N GLY A 27 11.48 1.12 -12.33
CA GLY A 27 12.29 0.78 -13.49
C GLY A 27 13.26 -0.40 -13.29
N THR A 28 12.98 -1.33 -12.38
CA THR A 28 13.83 -2.51 -12.10
C THR A 28 14.18 -3.30 -13.36
N TYR A 29 13.26 -3.41 -14.32
CA TYR A 29 13.50 -4.05 -15.62
C TYR A 29 14.43 -3.25 -16.56
N LEU A 30 14.77 -2.00 -16.21
CA LEU A 30 15.70 -1.14 -16.95
C LEU A 30 17.07 -1.01 -16.27
N VAL A 31 17.39 -1.87 -15.29
CA VAL A 31 18.61 -1.77 -14.47
C VAL A 31 19.87 -1.63 -15.32
N ASP A 32 20.06 -2.51 -16.31
CA ASP A 32 21.26 -2.47 -17.16
C ASP A 32 21.35 -1.19 -18.01
N LYS A 33 20.18 -0.70 -18.48
CA LYS A 33 20.10 0.56 -19.21
C LYS A 33 20.41 1.74 -18.29
N ASN A 34 19.85 1.77 -17.10
CA ASN A 34 20.06 2.81 -16.12
C ASN A 34 21.53 2.88 -15.68
N LYS A 35 22.16 1.72 -15.38
CA LYS A 35 23.60 1.64 -15.07
C LYS A 35 24.48 2.18 -16.20
N LYS A 36 24.20 1.78 -17.45
CA LYS A 36 24.95 2.26 -18.62
C LYS A 36 24.80 3.76 -18.84
N GLN A 37 23.68 4.35 -18.42
CA GLN A 37 23.42 5.79 -18.55
C GLN A 37 23.82 6.59 -17.31
N GLY A 38 24.36 5.94 -16.26
CA GLY A 38 24.71 6.58 -14.97
C GLY A 38 23.48 7.12 -14.21
N LEU A 39 22.30 6.58 -14.46
CA LEU A 39 21.07 7.02 -13.80
C LEU A 39 20.96 6.36 -12.42
N SER A 40 20.69 7.18 -11.41
CA SER A 40 20.37 6.73 -10.04
C SER A 40 18.87 6.51 -9.90
N GLN A 41 18.50 5.66 -8.94
CA GLN A 41 17.11 5.55 -8.48
C GLN A 41 16.87 6.51 -7.32
N TRP A 42 15.60 6.81 -7.08
CA TRP A 42 15.15 7.62 -5.95
C TRP A 42 14.34 6.78 -4.98
N GLY A 43 14.62 6.92 -3.69
CA GLY A 43 13.94 6.20 -2.62
C GLY A 43 13.83 7.04 -1.36
N VAL A 44 13.25 6.48 -0.32
CA VAL A 44 13.04 7.19 0.95
C VAL A 44 14.35 7.64 1.59
N SER A 45 15.41 6.83 1.46
CA SER A 45 16.74 7.10 2.03
C SER A 45 17.85 6.58 1.11
N PRO A 46 19.09 7.13 1.23
CA PRO A 46 20.21 6.67 0.43
C PRO A 46 20.51 5.20 0.73
N SER A 47 20.72 4.42 -0.31
CA SER A 47 21.10 3.01 -0.17
C SER A 47 21.75 2.47 -1.45
N VAL A 48 22.22 1.23 -1.38
CA VAL A 48 22.65 0.47 -2.56
C VAL A 48 21.78 -0.78 -2.63
N ARG A 49 21.13 -0.98 -3.75
CA ARG A 49 20.27 -2.14 -4.00
C ARG A 49 21.12 -3.40 -4.19
N PRO A 50 20.53 -4.62 -3.99
CA PRO A 50 21.24 -5.89 -4.22
C PRO A 50 21.83 -6.04 -5.63
N ASP A 51 21.22 -5.38 -6.64
CA ASP A 51 21.73 -5.35 -8.01
C ASP A 51 22.85 -4.31 -8.24
N GLY A 52 23.27 -3.61 -7.15
CA GLY A 52 24.34 -2.62 -7.15
C GLY A 52 23.94 -1.24 -7.71
N LEU A 53 22.64 -0.97 -7.89
CA LEU A 53 22.19 0.34 -8.29
C LEU A 53 22.10 1.27 -7.07
N GLU A 54 22.69 2.47 -7.20
CA GLU A 54 22.59 3.50 -6.15
C GLU A 54 21.18 4.08 -6.08
N VAL A 55 20.72 4.27 -4.85
CA VAL A 55 19.45 4.94 -4.52
C VAL A 55 19.79 6.26 -3.86
N LYS A 56 19.27 7.34 -4.41
CA LYS A 56 19.35 8.69 -3.84
C LYS A 56 18.11 8.97 -2.98
N GLU A 57 18.29 9.76 -1.94
CA GLU A 57 17.17 10.22 -1.12
C GLU A 57 16.28 11.19 -1.91
N LEU A 58 14.97 10.98 -1.86
CA LEU A 58 13.98 11.89 -2.42
C LEU A 58 14.11 13.28 -1.79
N THR A 59 14.24 14.30 -2.63
CA THR A 59 14.17 15.70 -2.19
C THR A 59 12.74 16.10 -1.87
N GLN A 60 12.55 17.19 -1.11
CA GLN A 60 11.21 17.72 -0.84
C GLN A 60 10.43 18.01 -2.13
N GLU A 61 11.08 18.60 -3.12
CA GLU A 61 10.47 18.91 -4.42
C GLU A 61 9.92 17.65 -5.11
N ILE A 62 10.71 16.56 -5.13
CA ILE A 62 10.27 15.29 -5.73
C ILE A 62 9.13 14.67 -4.92
N ILE A 63 9.17 14.77 -3.58
CA ILE A 63 8.07 14.31 -2.72
C ILE A 63 6.78 15.07 -3.05
N ASP A 64 6.84 16.39 -3.15
CA ASP A 64 5.69 17.24 -3.46
C ASP A 64 5.12 16.92 -4.84
N ASP A 65 5.98 16.69 -5.84
CA ASP A 65 5.56 16.26 -7.20
C ASP A 65 4.89 14.89 -7.19
N ILE A 66 5.37 13.94 -6.38
CA ILE A 66 4.76 12.61 -6.25
C ILE A 66 3.38 12.73 -5.59
N VAL A 67 3.27 13.46 -4.49
CA VAL A 67 2.00 13.68 -3.79
C VAL A 67 0.96 14.30 -4.73
N LYS A 68 1.34 15.34 -5.46
CA LYS A 68 0.49 15.98 -6.47
C LYS A 68 0.07 15.01 -7.57
N SER A 69 1.00 14.17 -8.04
CA SER A 69 0.73 13.19 -9.11
C SER A 69 -0.28 12.12 -8.68
N TYR A 70 -0.27 11.70 -7.40
CA TYR A 70 -1.30 10.79 -6.89
C TYR A 70 -2.71 11.41 -6.99
N GLY A 71 -2.88 12.67 -6.61
CA GLY A 71 -4.17 13.38 -6.76
C GLY A 71 -4.58 13.53 -8.23
N GLU A 72 -3.66 13.95 -9.10
CA GLU A 72 -3.94 14.09 -10.53
C GLU A 72 -4.40 12.78 -11.18
N VAL A 73 -3.71 11.67 -10.88
CA VAL A 73 -4.04 10.34 -11.41
C VAL A 73 -5.35 9.83 -10.83
N ALA A 74 -5.63 10.06 -9.54
CA ALA A 74 -6.90 9.72 -8.93
C ALA A 74 -8.07 10.47 -9.61
N GLY A 75 -7.91 11.76 -9.88
CA GLY A 75 -8.90 12.54 -10.62
C GLY A 75 -9.10 12.05 -12.07
N LEU A 76 -8.02 11.60 -12.74
CA LEU A 76 -8.12 10.96 -14.06
C LEU A 76 -8.87 9.63 -14.00
N ALA A 77 -8.60 8.80 -13.00
CA ALA A 77 -9.27 7.52 -12.80
C ALA A 77 -10.78 7.70 -12.57
N LYS A 78 -11.16 8.67 -11.71
CA LYS A 78 -12.58 9.04 -11.51
C LYS A 78 -13.24 9.48 -12.81
N ARG A 79 -12.60 10.34 -13.60
CA ARG A 79 -13.13 10.76 -14.92
C ARG A 79 -13.20 9.61 -15.93
N ALA A 80 -12.33 8.61 -15.81
CA ALA A 80 -12.36 7.40 -16.63
C ALA A 80 -13.49 6.42 -16.21
N GLY A 81 -14.22 6.71 -15.14
CA GLY A 81 -15.37 5.94 -14.69
C GLY A 81 -15.06 4.91 -13.60
N PHE A 82 -13.89 4.94 -12.98
CA PHE A 82 -13.66 4.19 -11.74
C PHE A 82 -14.46 4.83 -10.60
N GLU A 83 -14.94 3.99 -9.70
CA GLU A 83 -15.83 4.38 -8.60
C GLU A 83 -15.18 4.20 -7.22
N MET A 84 -13.94 3.68 -7.18
CA MET A 84 -13.11 3.52 -6.01
C MET A 84 -11.64 3.64 -6.38
N ILE A 85 -10.82 4.17 -5.49
CA ILE A 85 -9.36 4.22 -5.58
C ILE A 85 -8.77 3.42 -4.44
N MET A 86 -7.84 2.50 -4.76
CA MET A 86 -6.96 1.89 -3.77
C MET A 86 -5.61 2.60 -3.81
N VAL A 87 -5.10 3.04 -2.67
CA VAL A 87 -3.73 3.57 -2.51
C VAL A 87 -2.84 2.48 -1.91
N HIS A 88 -1.79 2.09 -2.62
CA HIS A 88 -0.91 1.02 -2.21
C HIS A 88 0.15 1.49 -1.20
N GLY A 89 -0.08 1.19 0.08
CA GLY A 89 0.80 1.53 1.19
C GLY A 89 1.58 0.36 1.79
N GLY A 90 1.66 -0.79 1.11
CA GLY A 90 2.30 -2.02 1.61
C GLY A 90 3.46 -2.54 0.75
N HIS A 91 3.92 -3.73 1.07
CA HIS A 91 4.79 -4.61 0.29
C HIS A 91 6.17 -4.06 -0.08
N GLY A 92 6.68 -3.03 0.59
CA GLY A 92 7.97 -2.42 0.29
C GLY A 92 7.96 -1.44 -0.88
N TRP A 93 6.78 -1.02 -1.37
CA TRP A 93 6.64 0.07 -2.32
C TRP A 93 6.82 1.44 -1.65
N LEU A 94 6.79 2.53 -2.38
CA LEU A 94 7.25 3.84 -1.89
C LEU A 94 6.59 4.27 -0.57
N ILE A 95 5.28 4.19 -0.46
CA ILE A 95 4.58 4.57 0.78
C ILE A 95 5.03 3.68 1.95
N ASN A 96 5.11 2.35 1.73
CA ASN A 96 5.64 1.44 2.75
C ASN A 96 7.10 1.75 3.10
N GLN A 97 7.93 2.16 2.13
CA GLN A 97 9.31 2.57 2.42
C GLN A 97 9.37 3.78 3.36
N PHE A 98 8.42 4.72 3.27
CA PHE A 98 8.31 5.81 4.25
C PHE A 98 7.85 5.32 5.62
N LEU A 99 6.87 4.42 5.68
CA LEU A 99 6.34 3.84 6.93
C LEU A 99 7.39 3.01 7.68
N SER A 100 8.22 2.28 6.96
CA SER A 100 9.14 1.27 7.49
C SER A 100 10.36 1.88 8.19
N PRO A 101 10.63 1.54 9.46
CA PRO A 101 11.87 1.95 10.12
C PRO A 101 13.11 1.29 9.52
N TYR A 102 12.93 0.20 8.76
CA TYR A 102 14.01 -0.47 8.04
C TYR A 102 14.48 0.34 6.83
N PHE A 103 13.55 0.85 6.00
CA PHE A 103 13.87 1.60 4.79
C PHE A 103 14.07 3.09 5.08
N ASN A 104 13.30 3.67 6.00
CA ASN A 104 13.30 5.09 6.30
C ASN A 104 14.35 5.44 7.36
N LYS A 105 15.45 6.03 6.91
CA LYS A 105 16.54 6.55 7.75
C LYS A 105 16.63 8.07 7.71
N ARG A 106 15.56 8.74 7.25
CA ARG A 106 15.49 10.20 7.17
C ARG A 106 15.53 10.84 8.56
N THR A 107 16.07 12.06 8.60
CA THR A 107 16.15 12.88 9.81
C THR A 107 15.33 14.17 9.72
N ASP A 108 14.58 14.32 8.64
CA ASP A 108 13.66 15.44 8.41
C ASP A 108 12.22 15.12 8.89
N LYS A 109 11.25 15.95 8.48
CA LYS A 109 9.83 15.80 8.85
C LYS A 109 9.17 14.47 8.41
N TYR A 110 9.84 13.66 7.60
CA TYR A 110 9.35 12.36 7.12
C TYR A 110 10.02 11.17 7.80
N GLY A 111 10.96 11.38 8.73
CA GLY A 111 11.72 10.30 9.35
C GLY A 111 11.74 10.35 10.88
N GLY A 112 12.31 9.31 11.49
CA GLY A 112 12.40 9.18 12.94
C GLY A 112 11.11 8.66 13.56
N SER A 113 10.29 9.51 14.16
CA SER A 113 9.05 9.10 14.84
C SER A 113 8.02 8.48 13.89
N LEU A 114 7.07 7.71 14.44
CA LEU A 114 6.01 7.09 13.66
C LEU A 114 5.16 8.14 12.95
N GLU A 115 4.81 9.23 13.61
CA GLU A 115 4.01 10.33 13.05
C GLU A 115 4.70 10.96 11.84
N ASN A 116 6.03 11.09 11.89
CA ASN A 116 6.81 11.59 10.77
C ASN A 116 6.83 10.57 9.60
N ARG A 117 6.99 9.30 9.90
CA ARG A 117 7.01 8.24 8.86
C ARG A 117 5.67 8.07 8.18
N VAL A 118 4.56 8.28 8.89
CA VAL A 118 3.19 8.21 8.34
C VAL A 118 2.84 9.46 7.52
N ARG A 119 3.50 10.59 7.73
CA ARG A 119 3.20 11.88 7.09
C ARG A 119 3.06 11.80 5.57
N PHE A 120 3.98 11.12 4.88
CA PHE A 120 3.92 10.99 3.43
C PHE A 120 2.65 10.26 2.96
N ALA A 121 2.25 9.18 3.66
CA ALA A 121 1.00 8.48 3.37
C ALA A 121 -0.21 9.39 3.57
N GLN A 122 -0.22 10.19 4.63
CA GLN A 122 -1.30 11.16 4.88
C GLN A 122 -1.38 12.24 3.80
N GLU A 123 -0.25 12.83 3.40
CA GLU A 123 -0.19 13.84 2.34
C GLU A 123 -0.69 13.26 0.99
N VAL A 124 -0.35 12.02 0.66
CA VAL A 124 -0.88 11.32 -0.54
C VAL A 124 -2.38 11.13 -0.45
N LEU A 125 -2.89 10.65 0.69
CA LEU A 125 -4.32 10.42 0.88
C LEU A 125 -5.12 11.73 0.85
N ASP A 126 -4.60 12.79 1.45
CA ASP A 126 -5.21 14.12 1.41
C ASP A 126 -5.28 14.65 -0.04
N SER A 127 -4.21 14.49 -0.84
CA SER A 127 -4.18 14.87 -2.26
C SER A 127 -5.17 14.05 -3.11
N VAL A 128 -5.28 12.75 -2.84
CA VAL A 128 -6.29 11.89 -3.50
C VAL A 128 -7.69 12.32 -3.13
N ARG A 129 -7.97 12.55 -1.84
CA ARG A 129 -9.30 13.00 -1.36
C ARG A 129 -9.71 14.34 -1.99
N GLU A 130 -8.79 15.31 -2.05
CA GLU A 130 -9.04 16.60 -2.72
C GLU A 130 -9.45 16.42 -4.19
N ALA A 131 -8.77 15.52 -4.90
CA ALA A 131 -9.00 15.28 -6.33
C ALA A 131 -10.31 14.53 -6.62
N VAL A 132 -10.67 13.54 -5.77
CA VAL A 132 -11.88 12.73 -5.98
C VAL A 132 -13.11 13.29 -5.25
N GLY A 133 -12.91 14.10 -4.22
CA GLY A 133 -13.98 14.73 -3.44
C GLY A 133 -14.56 13.83 -2.36
N GLU A 134 -15.43 14.42 -1.53
CA GLU A 134 -16.11 13.73 -0.45
C GLU A 134 -17.06 12.64 -0.98
N GLY A 135 -17.19 11.55 -0.22
CA GLY A 135 -18.07 10.42 -0.55
C GLY A 135 -17.58 9.52 -1.68
N PHE A 136 -16.40 9.78 -2.26
CA PHE A 136 -15.75 8.86 -3.18
C PHE A 136 -14.89 7.87 -2.39
N PRO A 137 -15.12 6.55 -2.48
CA PRO A 137 -14.40 5.56 -1.68
C PRO A 137 -12.90 5.56 -1.93
N ILE A 138 -12.11 5.64 -0.85
CA ILE A 138 -10.66 5.48 -0.85
C ILE A 138 -10.31 4.30 0.03
N GLU A 139 -9.66 3.32 -0.55
CA GLU A 139 -9.08 2.17 0.11
C GLU A 139 -7.57 2.39 0.31
N PHE A 140 -7.04 1.98 1.46
CA PHE A 140 -5.60 1.98 1.71
C PHE A 140 -5.10 0.58 1.99
N ARG A 141 -4.19 0.09 1.15
CA ARG A 141 -3.58 -1.23 1.31
C ARG A 141 -2.33 -1.13 2.17
N LEU A 142 -2.38 -1.74 3.36
CA LEU A 142 -1.33 -1.73 4.37
C LEU A 142 -0.74 -3.13 4.54
N SER A 143 0.59 -3.26 4.67
CA SER A 143 1.15 -4.44 5.32
C SER A 143 0.90 -4.32 6.83
N GLY A 144 0.05 -5.15 7.41
CA GLY A 144 -0.25 -5.11 8.86
C GLY A 144 0.97 -5.41 9.73
N SER A 145 1.96 -6.10 9.16
CA SER A 145 3.32 -6.28 9.66
C SER A 145 4.25 -6.55 8.48
N GLU A 146 5.49 -6.11 8.56
CA GLU A 146 6.50 -6.42 7.54
C GLU A 146 7.06 -7.83 7.66
N LEU A 147 6.89 -8.49 8.83
CA LEU A 147 7.27 -9.87 9.12
C LEU A 147 8.75 -10.19 8.89
N PHE A 148 9.63 -9.22 9.14
CA PHE A 148 11.09 -9.43 9.15
C PHE A 148 11.77 -8.54 10.18
N GLU A 149 12.97 -8.92 10.59
CA GLU A 149 13.76 -8.20 11.59
C GLU A 149 14.14 -6.78 11.12
N GLY A 150 13.83 -5.78 11.95
CA GLY A 150 14.05 -4.36 11.66
C GLY A 150 12.92 -3.66 10.90
N GLY A 151 11.96 -4.42 10.38
CA GLY A 151 10.68 -3.87 9.90
C GLY A 151 9.71 -3.61 11.04
N TYR A 152 8.58 -2.96 10.76
CA TYR A 152 7.53 -2.79 11.78
C TYR A 152 6.72 -4.08 11.98
N ASP A 153 6.32 -4.29 13.22
CA ASP A 153 5.47 -5.41 13.65
C ASP A 153 3.98 -5.04 13.62
N LEU A 154 3.13 -5.97 14.08
CA LEU A 154 1.69 -5.76 14.15
C LEU A 154 1.30 -4.62 15.09
N ALA A 155 2.02 -4.45 16.22
CA ALA A 155 1.70 -3.38 17.17
C ALA A 155 1.90 -2.00 16.51
N GLU A 156 2.99 -1.80 15.80
CA GLU A 156 3.21 -0.57 15.03
C GLU A 156 2.27 -0.47 13.82
N GLY A 157 1.93 -1.59 13.17
CA GLY A 157 0.92 -1.63 12.10
C GLY A 157 -0.45 -1.14 12.55
N ILE A 158 -0.87 -1.45 13.78
CA ILE A 158 -2.09 -0.92 14.40
C ILE A 158 -2.01 0.60 14.57
N GLU A 159 -0.88 1.11 15.08
CA GLU A 159 -0.71 2.58 15.24
C GLU A 159 -0.69 3.30 13.89
N ILE A 160 -0.08 2.71 12.84
CA ILE A 160 -0.16 3.24 11.47
C ILE A 160 -1.62 3.30 11.01
N ALA A 161 -2.39 2.22 11.21
CA ALA A 161 -3.79 2.16 10.82
C ALA A 161 -4.63 3.26 11.50
N LYS A 162 -4.45 3.48 12.80
CA LYS A 162 -5.11 4.56 13.54
C LYS A 162 -4.78 5.96 13.02
N LEU A 163 -3.51 6.19 12.62
CA LEU A 163 -3.08 7.49 12.10
C LEU A 163 -3.61 7.78 10.69
N ILE A 164 -4.08 6.75 9.98
CA ILE A 164 -4.58 6.84 8.60
C ILE A 164 -6.10 6.78 8.54
N GLU A 165 -6.79 6.08 9.45
CA GLU A 165 -8.21 5.72 9.34
C GLU A 165 -9.14 6.89 9.02
N SER A 166 -8.86 8.10 9.51
CA SER A 166 -9.71 9.28 9.24
C SER A 166 -9.68 9.78 7.78
N ARG A 167 -8.79 9.24 6.94
CA ARG A 167 -8.57 9.63 5.55
C ARG A 167 -9.06 8.62 4.53
N VAL A 168 -9.49 7.45 5.00
CA VAL A 168 -9.85 6.31 4.15
C VAL A 168 -11.24 5.78 4.50
N ASP A 169 -11.84 5.06 3.58
CA ASP A 169 -13.15 4.44 3.75
C ASP A 169 -13.04 2.93 3.95
N LEU A 170 -11.86 2.33 3.65
CA LEU A 170 -11.56 0.92 3.82
C LEU A 170 -10.05 0.73 4.07
N LEU A 171 -9.70 -0.05 5.08
CA LEU A 171 -8.33 -0.54 5.30
C LEU A 171 -8.19 -1.96 4.76
N HIS A 172 -7.29 -2.16 3.80
CA HIS A 172 -6.97 -3.46 3.24
C HIS A 172 -5.68 -3.99 3.87
N VAL A 173 -5.79 -5.03 4.69
CA VAL A 173 -4.65 -5.55 5.45
C VAL A 173 -4.01 -6.74 4.76
N SER A 174 -2.79 -6.52 4.30
CA SER A 174 -1.88 -7.51 3.74
C SER A 174 -0.68 -7.74 4.68
N ALA A 175 0.41 -8.33 4.18
CA ALA A 175 1.60 -8.63 4.98
C ALA A 175 2.90 -8.60 4.15
N GLY A 176 4.01 -8.33 4.84
CA GLY A 176 5.35 -8.51 4.30
C GLY A 176 5.81 -7.45 3.30
N THR A 177 7.00 -7.69 2.76
CA THR A 177 7.60 -6.90 1.68
C THR A 177 8.23 -7.81 0.64
N TYR A 178 8.20 -7.42 -0.63
CA TYR A 178 8.80 -8.20 -1.72
C TYR A 178 10.30 -8.47 -1.53
N GLN A 179 11.02 -7.52 -0.92
CA GLN A 179 12.47 -7.57 -0.79
C GLN A 179 12.96 -8.50 0.30
N ARG A 180 12.12 -8.81 1.28
CA ARG A 180 12.47 -9.61 2.47
C ARG A 180 11.65 -10.88 2.63
N GLY A 181 10.56 -11.00 1.88
CA GLY A 181 9.67 -12.15 2.03
C GLY A 181 8.67 -12.29 0.90
N PHE A 182 9.16 -12.51 -0.36
CA PHE A 182 8.25 -12.69 -1.48
C PHE A 182 7.19 -13.78 -1.21
N GLY A 183 7.59 -14.88 -0.54
CA GLY A 183 6.64 -15.93 -0.15
C GLY A 183 5.62 -15.53 0.92
N ILE A 184 5.83 -14.39 1.60
CA ILE A 184 4.86 -13.82 2.56
C ILE A 184 3.81 -13.01 1.80
N THR A 185 4.27 -12.18 0.86
CA THR A 185 3.37 -11.34 0.03
C THR A 185 2.58 -12.17 -0.99
N HIS A 186 3.13 -13.32 -1.40
CA HIS A 186 2.53 -14.27 -2.32
C HIS A 186 2.53 -15.67 -1.70
N PRO A 187 1.60 -15.96 -0.76
CA PRO A 187 1.53 -17.25 -0.11
C PRO A 187 1.38 -18.37 -1.14
N SER A 188 2.31 -19.33 -1.11
CA SER A 188 2.23 -20.50 -1.98
C SER A 188 1.15 -21.48 -1.48
N MET A 189 0.79 -22.47 -2.30
CA MET A 189 -0.16 -23.53 -1.93
C MET A 189 0.24 -24.33 -0.67
N PHE A 190 1.49 -24.21 -0.21
CA PHE A 190 2.00 -24.88 0.99
C PHE A 190 1.85 -24.06 2.27
N VAL A 191 1.42 -22.78 2.14
CA VAL A 191 1.10 -21.91 3.28
C VAL A 191 -0.38 -22.07 3.61
N PRO A 192 -0.75 -22.16 4.91
CA PRO A 192 -2.16 -22.24 5.28
C PRO A 192 -3.00 -21.11 4.70
N HIS A 193 -4.16 -21.46 4.16
CA HIS A 193 -5.12 -20.47 3.65
C HIS A 193 -5.56 -19.52 4.76
N GLY A 194 -5.71 -18.25 4.45
CA GLY A 194 -6.05 -17.23 5.44
C GLY A 194 -4.87 -16.83 6.34
N CYS A 195 -3.62 -17.02 5.88
CA CYS A 195 -2.42 -16.75 6.68
C CYS A 195 -2.29 -15.31 7.18
N ASN A 196 -2.94 -14.32 6.56
CA ASN A 196 -2.91 -12.91 6.97
C ASN A 196 -4.15 -12.47 7.75
N VAL A 197 -5.18 -13.33 7.89
CA VAL A 197 -6.46 -12.97 8.53
C VAL A 197 -6.26 -12.49 9.98
N TYR A 198 -5.29 -13.04 10.71
CA TYR A 198 -5.01 -12.63 12.08
C TYR A 198 -4.56 -11.16 12.19
N LEU A 199 -3.85 -10.64 11.19
CA LEU A 199 -3.42 -9.23 11.13
C LEU A 199 -4.63 -8.31 10.96
N ALA A 200 -5.51 -8.64 10.02
CA ALA A 200 -6.75 -7.89 9.79
C ALA A 200 -7.66 -7.92 11.01
N ALA A 201 -7.85 -9.11 11.60
CA ALA A 201 -8.69 -9.31 12.78
C ALA A 201 -8.19 -8.52 14.01
N GLU A 202 -6.86 -8.36 14.16
CA GLU A 202 -6.32 -7.57 15.25
C GLU A 202 -6.45 -6.08 14.99
N ILE A 203 -6.06 -5.59 13.78
CA ILE A 203 -6.20 -4.18 13.38
C ILE A 203 -7.65 -3.72 13.51
N LYS A 204 -8.61 -4.53 13.06
CA LYS A 204 -10.05 -4.23 13.15
C LYS A 204 -10.55 -3.87 14.54
N LYS A 205 -9.95 -4.41 15.60
CA LYS A 205 -10.34 -4.09 16.99
C LYS A 205 -9.97 -2.65 17.39
N HIS A 206 -9.12 -1.98 16.62
CA HIS A 206 -8.50 -0.71 16.99
C HIS A 206 -8.87 0.45 16.07
N VAL A 207 -9.60 0.19 14.98
CA VAL A 207 -10.04 1.19 13.99
C VAL A 207 -11.55 1.19 13.85
N SER A 208 -12.11 2.29 13.36
CA SER A 208 -13.55 2.48 13.16
C SER A 208 -14.00 2.22 11.72
N VAL A 209 -13.09 2.26 10.76
CA VAL A 209 -13.38 1.99 9.36
C VAL A 209 -13.43 0.49 9.06
N PRO A 210 -14.17 0.05 8.04
CA PRO A 210 -14.18 -1.34 7.60
C PRO A 210 -12.76 -1.85 7.28
N VAL A 211 -12.53 -3.15 7.52
CA VAL A 211 -11.25 -3.81 7.28
C VAL A 211 -11.43 -4.96 6.31
N ALA A 212 -10.65 -4.93 5.23
CA ALA A 212 -10.51 -6.04 4.29
C ALA A 212 -9.32 -6.94 4.65
N THR A 213 -9.43 -8.22 4.34
CA THR A 213 -8.38 -9.23 4.52
C THR A 213 -8.15 -10.04 3.25
N LEU A 214 -6.94 -10.59 3.13
CA LEU A 214 -6.53 -11.51 2.07
C LEU A 214 -5.50 -12.53 2.62
N GLY A 215 -5.02 -13.42 1.78
CA GLY A 215 -3.93 -14.35 2.12
C GLY A 215 -4.23 -15.79 1.75
N GLY A 216 -4.16 -16.13 0.46
CA GLY A 216 -4.40 -17.47 -0.06
C GLY A 216 -5.85 -17.94 0.17
N LEU A 217 -6.82 -17.03 0.16
CA LEU A 217 -8.24 -17.33 0.34
C LEU A 217 -8.85 -17.76 -0.99
N ASN A 218 -9.38 -18.97 -1.05
CA ASN A 218 -10.03 -19.54 -2.24
C ASN A 218 -11.20 -20.48 -1.89
N ASP A 219 -11.49 -20.70 -0.61
CA ASP A 219 -12.63 -21.51 -0.13
C ASP A 219 -13.76 -20.57 0.30
N PRO A 220 -14.92 -20.57 -0.37
CA PRO A 220 -16.07 -19.75 0.01
C PRO A 220 -16.56 -19.96 1.45
N ALA A 221 -16.47 -21.20 1.97
CA ALA A 221 -16.91 -21.50 3.34
C ALA A 221 -15.96 -20.84 4.36
N GLN A 222 -14.66 -20.83 4.10
CA GLN A 222 -13.68 -20.13 4.94
C GLN A 222 -13.89 -18.61 4.88
N MET A 223 -14.17 -18.05 3.68
CA MET A 223 -14.43 -16.62 3.52
C MET A 223 -15.68 -16.20 4.29
N GLU A 224 -16.76 -16.99 4.19
CA GLU A 224 -17.99 -16.74 4.94
C GLU A 224 -17.74 -16.78 6.47
N GLU A 225 -16.96 -17.76 6.95
CA GLU A 225 -16.58 -17.84 8.37
C GLU A 225 -15.81 -16.62 8.85
N ILE A 226 -14.89 -16.09 8.04
CA ILE A 226 -14.10 -14.88 8.36
C ILE A 226 -15.03 -13.69 8.59
N ILE A 227 -15.99 -13.47 7.70
CA ILE A 227 -16.97 -12.39 7.82
C ILE A 227 -17.92 -12.65 9.01
N ALA A 228 -18.53 -13.82 9.09
CA ALA A 228 -19.50 -14.17 10.13
C ALA A 228 -18.90 -14.12 11.54
N SER A 229 -17.61 -14.46 11.69
CA SER A 229 -16.89 -14.36 12.98
C SER A 229 -16.37 -12.95 13.30
N GLY A 230 -16.60 -11.98 12.41
CA GLY A 230 -16.18 -10.59 12.62
C GLY A 230 -14.68 -10.33 12.50
N LYS A 231 -13.92 -11.25 11.89
CA LYS A 231 -12.46 -11.11 11.69
C LYS A 231 -12.10 -10.05 10.64
N ALA A 232 -12.97 -9.86 9.67
CA ALA A 232 -12.88 -8.80 8.66
C ALA A 232 -14.29 -8.41 8.19
N ASP A 233 -14.42 -7.28 7.47
CA ASP A 233 -15.67 -6.83 6.84
C ASP A 233 -15.73 -7.19 5.37
N VAL A 234 -14.55 -7.34 4.73
CA VAL A 234 -14.40 -7.68 3.31
C VAL A 234 -13.32 -8.76 3.19
N VAL A 235 -13.52 -9.68 2.25
CA VAL A 235 -12.51 -10.68 1.86
C VAL A 235 -12.09 -10.41 0.42
N GLU A 236 -10.79 -10.36 0.18
CA GLU A 236 -10.22 -10.15 -1.13
C GLU A 236 -9.50 -11.39 -1.65
N MET A 237 -9.69 -11.64 -2.94
CA MET A 237 -9.05 -12.74 -3.68
C MET A 237 -8.24 -12.20 -4.84
N ALA A 238 -7.12 -12.87 -5.15
CA ALA A 238 -6.30 -12.59 -6.33
C ALA A 238 -5.89 -13.92 -7.00
#